data_d118053235873c80e2bfebdb120cddc5
#
_entry.id   d118053235873c80e2bfebdb120cddc5
#
_cell.length_a   1.000
_cell.length_b   1.000
_cell.length_c   1.000
_cell.angle_alpha   90.00
_cell.angle_beta   90.00
_cell.angle_gamma   90.00
#
_symmetry.space_group_name_H-M   'P 1'
#
loop_
_entity.id
_entity.type
_entity.pdbx_description
1 polymer ?
#
loop_
_entity_poly.entity_id
_entity_poly.type
_entity_poly.pdbx_seq_one_letter_code
_entity_poly.pdbx_strand_id
1 'polypeptide(L)'
;MRVEFGVWSVEFKMRLKKYIPLLFACAAMVLLVFCPAEAASYAHDGLKLCAEMLIPSLLPFFVVSGLLRAWGLPGILGRLLEAPAARLWGVDGACVSAFLLGILGGYPLGAATVSQLRSDGAISREEGERALAFCSNTGPAFLLGAAGMGVFHSRKAGFLLYGAHVLAAVLVGVLVSKRSRVGSPRERSYIAVAHVSKALPEAVEQAARALLSVSAFVVLFSVLTGLLTHIGYLPALAGTLSADTGLELTAARALLTGLLEIGSGLGAMRGLAPTGGNLALAAFLLSFGGLAVWCQTLGVLSGSDLTGRYYLPGKLLQGAIAAALVGMVGTP
;
A
#
# COMPACT_ATOMS: atom_id res chain seq x y z
N MET A 1 -40.63 18.19 20.39
CA MET A 1 -40.23 16.86 20.88
C MET A 1 -39.53 15.98 19.81
N ARG A 2 -39.90 15.94 18.54
CA ARG A 2 -39.17 15.13 17.50
C ARG A 2 -37.82 15.70 17.05
N VAL A 3 -37.57 16.98 17.16
CA VAL A 3 -36.32 17.62 16.70
C VAL A 3 -35.18 17.43 17.73
N GLU A 4 -35.49 17.42 19.02
CA GLU A 4 -34.46 17.22 20.06
C GLU A 4 -33.87 15.81 20.10
N PHE A 5 -34.68 14.78 19.81
CA PHE A 5 -34.19 13.40 19.70
C PHE A 5 -33.19 13.20 18.54
N GLY A 6 -33.36 13.94 17.44
CA GLY A 6 -32.43 13.91 16.29
C GLY A 6 -31.08 14.51 16.61
N VAL A 7 -31.02 15.59 17.33
CA VAL A 7 -29.77 16.29 17.72
C VAL A 7 -28.97 15.44 18.73
N TRP A 8 -29.66 14.89 19.74
CA TRP A 8 -29.03 14.01 20.73
C TRP A 8 -28.42 12.73 20.11
N SER A 9 -29.11 12.16 19.11
CA SER A 9 -28.59 10.96 18.42
C SER A 9 -27.35 11.27 17.56
N VAL A 10 -27.27 12.44 16.96
CA VAL A 10 -26.11 12.89 16.16
C VAL A 10 -24.92 13.24 17.05
N GLU A 11 -25.13 13.98 18.13
CA GLU A 11 -24.07 14.29 19.10
C GLU A 11 -23.54 13.03 19.80
N PHE A 12 -24.42 12.11 20.21
CA PHE A 12 -24.02 10.84 20.78
C PHE A 12 -23.20 10.00 19.80
N LYS A 13 -23.63 9.91 18.51
CA LYS A 13 -22.86 9.23 17.47
C LYS A 13 -21.51 9.89 17.19
N MET A 14 -21.42 11.22 17.21
CA MET A 14 -20.14 11.94 17.05
C MET A 14 -19.22 11.72 18.25
N ARG A 15 -19.75 11.73 19.47
CA ARG A 15 -18.97 11.42 20.69
C ARG A 15 -18.49 9.98 20.69
N LEU A 16 -19.34 9.03 20.30
CA LEU A 16 -18.98 7.62 20.23
C LEU A 16 -17.84 7.36 19.23
N LYS A 17 -17.87 8.02 18.07
CA LYS A 17 -16.78 7.92 17.07
C LYS A 17 -15.42 8.32 17.63
N LYS A 18 -15.34 9.24 18.57
CA LYS A 18 -14.11 9.66 19.23
C LYS A 18 -13.49 8.55 20.09
N TYR A 19 -14.32 7.66 20.63
CA TYR A 19 -13.85 6.55 21.49
C TYR A 19 -13.59 5.25 20.75
N ILE A 20 -13.95 5.14 19.46
CA ILE A 20 -13.71 3.93 18.66
C ILE A 20 -12.23 3.50 18.68
N PRO A 21 -11.23 4.40 18.46
CA PRO A 21 -9.83 3.99 18.52
C PRO A 21 -9.41 3.51 19.91
N LEU A 22 -9.92 4.13 20.97
CA LEU A 22 -9.65 3.72 22.34
C LEU A 22 -10.25 2.34 22.63
N LEU A 23 -11.50 2.09 22.25
CA LEU A 23 -12.16 0.80 22.41
C LEU A 23 -11.43 -0.31 21.65
N PHE A 24 -10.98 -0.02 20.43
CA PHE A 24 -10.17 -0.92 19.63
C PHE A 24 -8.84 -1.26 20.32
N ALA A 25 -8.13 -0.23 20.83
CA ALA A 25 -6.88 -0.42 21.56
C ALA A 25 -7.07 -1.23 22.85
N CYS A 26 -8.16 -0.96 23.62
CA CYS A 26 -8.51 -1.75 24.79
C CYS A 26 -8.83 -3.20 24.44
N ALA A 27 -9.61 -3.44 23.39
CA ALA A 27 -9.93 -4.80 22.93
C ALA A 27 -8.67 -5.55 22.50
N ALA A 28 -7.77 -4.91 21.74
CA ALA A 28 -6.49 -5.49 21.36
C ALA A 28 -5.63 -5.82 22.59
N MET A 29 -5.56 -4.94 23.58
CA MET A 29 -4.83 -5.18 24.84
C MET A 29 -5.41 -6.39 25.59
N VAL A 30 -6.73 -6.49 25.69
CA VAL A 30 -7.41 -7.64 26.31
C VAL A 30 -7.02 -8.92 25.59
N LEU A 31 -7.08 -8.98 24.26
CA LEU A 31 -6.69 -10.15 23.49
C LEU A 31 -5.22 -10.53 23.73
N LEU A 32 -4.31 -9.57 23.78
CA LEU A 32 -2.89 -9.82 24.05
C LEU A 32 -2.65 -10.41 25.45
N VAL A 33 -3.44 -9.99 26.45
CA VAL A 33 -3.34 -10.50 27.82
C VAL A 33 -3.92 -11.90 27.95
N PHE A 34 -5.04 -12.19 27.26
CA PHE A 34 -5.72 -13.48 27.35
C PHE A 34 -5.16 -14.56 26.40
N CYS A 35 -4.47 -14.16 25.30
CA CYS A 35 -3.89 -15.07 24.31
C CYS A 35 -2.39 -14.78 24.10
N PRO A 36 -1.53 -14.80 25.16
CA PRO A 36 -0.15 -14.37 25.03
C PRO A 36 0.71 -15.33 24.19
N ALA A 37 0.46 -16.65 24.29
CA ALA A 37 1.20 -17.64 23.51
C ALA A 37 0.90 -17.55 22.02
N GLU A 38 -0.36 -17.40 21.66
CA GLU A 38 -0.82 -17.22 20.29
C GLU A 38 -0.30 -15.89 19.72
N ALA A 39 -0.37 -14.80 20.50
CA ALA A 39 0.16 -13.51 20.09
C ALA A 39 1.67 -13.59 19.81
N ALA A 40 2.42 -14.28 20.66
CA ALA A 40 3.86 -14.51 20.47
C ALA A 40 4.13 -15.36 19.20
N SER A 41 3.33 -16.39 18.95
CA SER A 41 3.44 -17.21 17.74
C SER A 41 3.19 -16.39 16.47
N TYR A 42 2.12 -15.59 16.40
CA TYR A 42 1.82 -14.74 15.26
C TYR A 42 2.85 -13.61 15.08
N ALA A 43 3.41 -13.07 16.18
CA ALA A 43 4.52 -12.13 16.09
C ALA A 43 5.78 -12.79 15.51
N HIS A 44 6.08 -14.03 15.89
CA HIS A 44 7.18 -14.81 15.33
C HIS A 44 6.99 -15.03 13.82
N ASP A 45 5.77 -15.41 13.38
CA ASP A 45 5.47 -15.59 11.96
C ASP A 45 5.64 -14.28 11.16
N GLY A 46 5.18 -13.16 11.73
CA GLY A 46 5.38 -11.84 11.14
C GLY A 46 6.87 -11.46 11.04
N LEU A 47 7.67 -11.71 12.08
CA LEU A 47 9.11 -11.50 12.08
C LEU A 47 9.81 -12.38 11.04
N LYS A 48 9.42 -13.65 10.95
CA LYS A 48 9.96 -14.58 9.96
C LYS A 48 9.67 -14.10 8.53
N LEU A 49 8.46 -13.66 8.26
CA LEU A 49 8.08 -13.05 6.97
C LEU A 49 8.96 -11.83 6.65
N CYS A 50 9.21 -10.97 7.64
CA CYS A 50 10.09 -9.82 7.48
C CYS A 50 11.53 -10.24 7.17
N ALA A 51 12.09 -11.18 7.93
CA ALA A 51 13.48 -11.59 7.81
C ALA A 51 13.77 -12.39 6.53
N GLU A 52 12.87 -13.28 6.15
CA GLU A 52 13.08 -14.18 5.01
C GLU A 52 12.67 -13.59 3.65
N MET A 53 11.71 -12.67 3.64
CA MET A 53 11.15 -12.14 2.40
C MET A 53 11.30 -10.62 2.26
N LEU A 54 10.81 -9.83 3.24
CA LEU A 54 10.69 -8.38 3.07
C LEU A 54 12.06 -7.69 3.13
N ILE A 55 12.88 -7.98 4.13
CA ILE A 55 14.19 -7.33 4.30
C ILE A 55 15.11 -7.65 3.12
N PRO A 56 15.34 -8.93 2.72
CA PRO A 56 16.20 -9.22 1.60
C PRO A 56 15.75 -8.62 0.26
N SER A 57 14.42 -8.54 0.05
CA SER A 57 13.88 -8.00 -1.20
C SER A 57 13.85 -6.46 -1.22
N LEU A 58 13.47 -5.80 -0.11
CA LEU A 58 13.23 -4.37 -0.10
C LEU A 58 14.49 -3.55 0.21
N LEU A 59 15.41 -4.04 1.04
CA LEU A 59 16.60 -3.28 1.45
C LEU A 59 17.43 -2.79 0.27
N PRO A 60 17.82 -3.64 -0.71
CA PRO A 60 18.59 -3.18 -1.87
C PRO A 60 17.84 -2.12 -2.67
N PHE A 61 16.53 -2.30 -2.88
CA PHE A 61 15.70 -1.33 -3.60
C PHE A 61 15.62 0.01 -2.87
N PHE A 62 15.46 0.02 -1.56
CA PHE A 62 15.39 1.26 -0.77
C PHE A 62 16.72 2.01 -0.80
N VAL A 63 17.85 1.30 -0.66
CA VAL A 63 19.19 1.91 -0.75
C VAL A 63 19.41 2.51 -2.14
N VAL A 64 19.21 1.74 -3.21
CA VAL A 64 19.38 2.23 -4.58
C VAL A 64 18.46 3.41 -4.87
N SER A 65 17.21 3.35 -4.43
CA SER A 65 16.25 4.44 -4.59
C SER A 65 16.66 5.70 -3.84
N GLY A 66 17.24 5.55 -2.64
CA GLY A 66 17.84 6.64 -1.87
C GLY A 66 18.98 7.31 -2.62
N LEU A 67 19.89 6.50 -3.19
CA LEU A 67 20.98 6.99 -4.02
C LEU A 67 20.50 7.71 -5.28
N LEU A 68 19.54 7.14 -6.01
CA LEU A 68 18.97 7.75 -7.21
C LEU A 68 18.34 9.12 -6.89
N ARG A 69 17.68 9.25 -5.74
CA ARG A 69 17.18 10.55 -5.27
C ARG A 69 18.31 11.51 -4.94
N ALA A 70 19.31 11.08 -4.17
CA ALA A 70 20.46 11.91 -3.79
C ALA A 70 21.27 12.38 -5.02
N TRP A 71 21.24 11.63 -6.12
CA TRP A 71 21.90 11.96 -7.39
C TRP A 71 20.97 12.68 -8.37
N GLY A 72 19.81 13.18 -7.94
CA GLY A 72 18.97 14.08 -8.71
C GLY A 72 18.05 13.44 -9.73
N LEU A 73 17.81 12.10 -9.67
CA LEU A 73 16.87 11.43 -10.58
C LEU A 73 15.49 12.13 -10.67
N PRO A 74 14.87 12.60 -9.55
CA PRO A 74 13.60 13.31 -9.63
C PRO A 74 13.65 14.56 -10.49
N GLY A 75 14.76 15.32 -10.42
CA GLY A 75 14.97 16.53 -11.24
C GLY A 75 15.19 16.21 -12.72
N ILE A 76 15.86 15.09 -13.04
CA ILE A 76 16.06 14.64 -14.42
C ILE A 76 14.72 14.21 -15.02
N LEU A 77 14.01 13.30 -14.35
CA LEU A 77 12.70 12.80 -14.80
C LEU A 77 11.67 13.93 -14.84
N GLY A 78 11.71 14.84 -13.86
CA GLY A 78 10.85 16.01 -13.82
C GLY A 78 10.95 16.88 -15.07
N ARG A 79 12.17 17.07 -15.62
CA ARG A 79 12.36 17.83 -16.86
C ARG A 79 11.99 17.05 -18.10
N LEU A 80 12.41 15.79 -18.19
CA LEU A 80 12.18 14.95 -19.37
C LEU A 80 10.71 14.60 -19.56
N LEU A 81 9.99 14.38 -18.45
CA LEU A 81 8.62 13.84 -18.45
C LEU A 81 7.57 14.86 -17.98
N GLU A 82 7.93 16.16 -17.96
CA GLU A 82 6.99 17.21 -17.55
C GLU A 82 5.73 17.26 -18.42
N ALA A 83 5.91 17.29 -19.75
CA ALA A 83 4.79 17.37 -20.68
C ALA A 83 3.89 16.12 -20.65
N PRO A 84 4.41 14.87 -20.70
CA PRO A 84 3.57 13.70 -20.54
C PRO A 84 2.92 13.61 -19.15
N ALA A 85 3.61 13.91 -18.06
CA ALA A 85 3.04 13.89 -16.71
C ALA A 85 1.89 14.90 -16.55
N ALA A 86 2.10 16.12 -17.04
CA ALA A 86 1.09 17.16 -17.01
C ALA A 86 -0.15 16.81 -17.84
N ARG A 87 0.05 16.20 -19.02
CA ARG A 87 -1.06 15.80 -19.91
C ARG A 87 -1.81 14.59 -19.38
N LEU A 88 -1.09 13.58 -18.88
CA LEU A 88 -1.67 12.30 -18.48
C LEU A 88 -2.26 12.37 -17.07
N TRP A 89 -1.52 12.93 -16.12
CA TRP A 89 -1.86 12.89 -14.70
C TRP A 89 -2.12 14.28 -14.08
N GLY A 90 -1.84 15.37 -14.78
CA GLY A 90 -2.04 16.72 -14.27
C GLY A 90 -1.18 17.03 -13.03
N VAL A 91 0.03 16.46 -12.94
CA VAL A 91 1.02 16.64 -11.88
C VAL A 91 2.37 17.03 -12.45
N ASP A 92 3.27 17.53 -11.59
CA ASP A 92 4.65 17.82 -11.98
C ASP A 92 5.38 16.53 -12.41
N GLY A 93 6.30 16.66 -13.36
CA GLY A 93 7.10 15.54 -13.87
C GLY A 93 7.93 14.84 -12.79
N ALA A 94 8.28 15.50 -11.70
CA ALA A 94 8.94 14.88 -10.55
C ALA A 94 8.12 13.73 -9.94
N CYS A 95 6.78 13.78 -10.02
CA CYS A 95 5.90 12.70 -9.55
C CYS A 95 6.11 11.39 -10.33
N VAL A 96 6.64 11.46 -11.58
CA VAL A 96 6.97 10.26 -12.34
C VAL A 96 8.08 9.47 -11.66
N SER A 97 9.04 10.15 -10.99
CA SER A 97 10.08 9.46 -10.21
C SER A 97 9.45 8.67 -9.05
N ALA A 98 8.49 9.25 -8.33
CA ALA A 98 7.78 8.56 -7.26
C ALA A 98 6.98 7.36 -7.78
N PHE A 99 6.35 7.49 -8.95
CA PHE A 99 5.64 6.40 -9.61
C PHE A 99 6.58 5.25 -9.99
N LEU A 100 7.70 5.55 -10.67
CA LEU A 100 8.68 4.54 -11.09
C LEU A 100 9.33 3.85 -9.89
N LEU A 101 9.75 4.63 -8.88
CA LEU A 101 10.33 4.07 -7.66
C LEU A 101 9.30 3.24 -6.88
N GLY A 102 8.03 3.65 -6.88
CA GLY A 102 6.95 2.91 -6.26
C GLY A 102 6.67 1.57 -6.95
N ILE A 103 6.65 1.54 -8.29
CA ILE A 103 6.45 0.31 -9.06
C ILE A 103 7.62 -0.67 -8.90
N LEU A 104 8.85 -0.16 -8.88
CA LEU A 104 10.05 -0.99 -8.82
C LEU A 104 10.37 -1.45 -7.40
N GLY A 105 10.28 -0.55 -6.43
CA GLY A 105 10.67 -0.81 -5.04
C GLY A 105 9.53 -1.26 -4.14
N GLY A 106 8.28 -1.02 -4.54
CA GLY A 106 7.11 -1.44 -3.75
C GLY A 106 6.73 -0.46 -2.64
N TYR A 107 5.73 -0.87 -1.83
CA TYR A 107 5.28 -0.14 -0.65
C TYR A 107 6.38 -0.04 0.41
N PRO A 108 6.48 1.07 1.15
CA PRO A 108 5.81 2.36 0.98
C PRO A 108 6.63 3.37 0.16
N LEU A 109 7.61 2.92 -0.66
CA LEU A 109 8.64 3.75 -1.28
C LEU A 109 8.06 4.87 -2.17
N GLY A 110 7.01 4.57 -2.95
CA GLY A 110 6.33 5.58 -3.76
C GLY A 110 5.77 6.72 -2.91
N ALA A 111 5.07 6.39 -1.83
CA ALA A 111 4.53 7.37 -0.89
C ALA A 111 5.64 8.17 -0.17
N ALA A 112 6.72 7.50 0.23
CA ALA A 112 7.88 8.15 0.85
C ALA A 112 8.55 9.14 -0.12
N THR A 113 8.64 8.79 -1.41
CA THR A 113 9.17 9.69 -2.44
C THR A 113 8.25 10.91 -2.64
N VAL A 114 6.93 10.72 -2.70
CA VAL A 114 5.96 11.83 -2.79
C VAL A 114 6.07 12.75 -1.57
N SER A 115 6.16 12.18 -0.36
CA SER A 115 6.33 12.94 0.89
C SER A 115 7.61 13.78 0.85
N GLN A 116 8.72 13.20 0.40
CA GLN A 116 9.99 13.90 0.28
C GLN A 116 9.93 15.02 -0.76
N LEU A 117 9.40 14.76 -1.98
CA LEU A 117 9.23 15.77 -3.01
C LEU A 117 8.39 16.96 -2.52
N ARG A 118 7.39 16.68 -1.66
CA ARG A 118 6.59 17.73 -1.03
C ARG A 118 7.39 18.52 0.00
N SER A 119 8.16 17.85 0.86
CA SER A 119 9.00 18.49 1.87
C SER A 119 10.09 19.35 1.24
N ASP A 120 10.65 18.90 0.12
CA ASP A 120 11.66 19.64 -0.66
C ASP A 120 11.03 20.81 -1.48
N GLY A 121 9.70 21.00 -1.43
CA GLY A 121 9.00 22.04 -2.18
C GLY A 121 8.93 21.81 -3.71
N ALA A 122 9.35 20.63 -4.19
CA ALA A 122 9.36 20.28 -5.62
C ALA A 122 7.95 20.14 -6.20
N ILE A 123 6.96 19.72 -5.37
CA ILE A 123 5.56 19.57 -5.76
C ILE A 123 4.64 20.32 -4.79
N SER A 124 3.45 20.71 -5.27
CA SER A 124 2.43 21.30 -4.41
C SER A 124 1.77 20.23 -3.52
N ARG A 125 1.12 20.66 -2.43
CA ARG A 125 0.33 19.77 -1.58
C ARG A 125 -0.74 19.02 -2.38
N GLU A 126 -1.46 19.71 -3.25
CA GLU A 126 -2.53 19.13 -4.06
C GLU A 126 -2.00 18.08 -5.06
N GLU A 127 -0.84 18.33 -5.67
CA GLU A 127 -0.16 17.35 -6.53
C GLU A 127 0.31 16.14 -5.73
N GLY A 128 0.90 16.36 -4.55
CA GLY A 128 1.31 15.28 -3.65
C GLY A 128 0.13 14.40 -3.22
N GLU A 129 -0.99 15.00 -2.80
CA GLU A 129 -2.20 14.26 -2.45
C GLU A 129 -2.72 13.39 -3.62
N ARG A 130 -2.76 13.93 -4.85
CA ARG A 130 -3.15 13.15 -6.03
C ARG A 130 -2.14 12.08 -6.39
N ALA A 131 -0.84 12.37 -6.32
CA ALA A 131 0.21 11.41 -6.61
C ALA A 131 0.16 10.20 -5.68
N LEU A 132 -0.21 10.37 -4.42
CA LEU A 132 -0.40 9.27 -3.47
C LEU A 132 -1.43 8.24 -3.93
N ALA A 133 -2.42 8.62 -4.74
CA ALA A 133 -3.43 7.68 -5.24
C ALA A 133 -2.84 6.60 -6.15
N PHE A 134 -1.73 6.88 -6.88
CA PHE A 134 -1.19 5.99 -7.91
C PHE A 134 0.32 5.72 -7.81
N CYS A 135 1.07 6.50 -7.04
CA CYS A 135 2.53 6.30 -6.91
C CYS A 135 2.94 5.23 -5.90
N SER A 136 2.07 4.87 -4.94
CA SER A 136 2.36 3.84 -3.95
C SER A 136 1.88 2.48 -4.47
N ASN A 137 2.78 1.56 -4.76
CA ASN A 137 2.49 0.34 -5.50
C ASN A 137 3.13 -0.89 -4.86
N THR A 138 2.65 -2.09 -5.21
CA THR A 138 3.30 -3.36 -4.87
C THR A 138 4.47 -3.59 -5.82
N GLY A 139 5.63 -3.94 -5.29
CA GLY A 139 6.83 -4.20 -6.07
C GLY A 139 6.82 -5.55 -6.79
N PRO A 140 7.69 -5.71 -7.82
CA PRO A 140 7.77 -6.93 -8.61
C PRO A 140 8.17 -8.16 -7.77
N ALA A 141 9.00 -8.00 -6.72
CA ALA A 141 9.36 -9.10 -5.83
C ALA A 141 8.12 -9.76 -5.20
N PHE A 142 7.12 -8.96 -4.85
CA PHE A 142 5.89 -9.46 -4.24
C PHE A 142 4.91 -10.00 -5.29
N LEU A 143 4.74 -9.29 -6.42
CA LEU A 143 3.82 -9.69 -7.50
C LEU A 143 4.31 -10.92 -8.27
N LEU A 144 5.59 -10.92 -8.71
CA LEU A 144 6.16 -12.02 -9.47
C LEU A 144 6.61 -13.16 -8.55
N GLY A 145 7.25 -12.82 -7.42
CA GLY A 145 7.81 -13.79 -6.48
C GLY A 145 6.75 -14.38 -5.58
N ALA A 146 6.20 -13.60 -4.64
CA ALA A 146 5.28 -14.11 -3.63
C ALA A 146 3.95 -14.59 -4.22
N ALA A 147 3.30 -13.77 -5.06
CA ALA A 147 2.01 -14.16 -5.64
C ALA A 147 2.18 -15.13 -6.82
N GLY A 148 2.95 -14.74 -7.84
CA GLY A 148 3.10 -15.55 -9.06
C GLY A 148 3.71 -16.92 -8.79
N MET A 149 4.89 -16.95 -8.17
CA MET A 149 5.62 -18.20 -7.92
C MET A 149 5.24 -18.86 -6.60
N GLY A 150 5.07 -18.06 -5.53
CA GLY A 150 4.84 -18.59 -4.18
C GLY A 150 3.41 -19.09 -3.95
N VAL A 151 2.39 -18.45 -4.53
CA VAL A 151 0.98 -18.83 -4.37
C VAL A 151 0.48 -19.64 -5.56
N PHE A 152 0.63 -19.12 -6.77
CA PHE A 152 0.05 -19.75 -7.97
C PHE A 152 1.00 -20.67 -8.73
N HIS A 153 2.27 -20.76 -8.35
CA HIS A 153 3.31 -21.55 -9.02
C HIS A 153 3.38 -21.31 -10.55
N SER A 154 3.07 -20.07 -10.98
CA SER A 154 2.95 -19.67 -12.38
C SER A 154 3.63 -18.34 -12.65
N ARG A 155 4.68 -18.36 -13.48
CA ARG A 155 5.32 -17.12 -13.97
C ARG A 155 4.34 -16.25 -14.77
N LYS A 156 3.50 -16.90 -15.60
CA LYS A 156 2.50 -16.19 -16.42
C LYS A 156 1.51 -15.43 -15.53
N ALA A 157 1.00 -16.09 -14.46
CA ALA A 157 0.14 -15.44 -13.49
C ALA A 157 0.84 -14.23 -12.83
N GLY A 158 2.11 -14.37 -12.44
CA GLY A 158 2.89 -13.27 -11.89
C GLY A 158 3.00 -12.07 -12.85
N PHE A 159 3.34 -12.30 -14.12
CA PHE A 159 3.43 -11.24 -15.13
C PHE A 159 2.07 -10.60 -15.43
N LEU A 160 0.99 -11.40 -15.49
CA LEU A 160 -0.37 -10.89 -15.65
C LEU A 160 -0.76 -9.96 -14.50
N LEU A 161 -0.54 -10.41 -13.26
CA LEU A 161 -0.81 -9.63 -12.05
C LEU A 161 0.00 -8.32 -12.04
N TYR A 162 1.29 -8.37 -12.40
CA TYR A 162 2.14 -7.19 -12.43
C TYR A 162 1.71 -6.21 -13.53
N GLY A 163 1.45 -6.70 -14.74
CA GLY A 163 0.97 -5.87 -15.85
C GLY A 163 -0.36 -5.19 -15.56
N ALA A 164 -1.32 -5.94 -15.01
CA ALA A 164 -2.62 -5.41 -14.61
C ALA A 164 -2.49 -4.37 -13.48
N HIS A 165 -1.62 -4.62 -12.50
CA HIS A 165 -1.33 -3.71 -11.40
C HIS A 165 -0.76 -2.38 -11.88
N VAL A 166 0.25 -2.41 -12.75
CA VAL A 166 0.89 -1.21 -13.33
C VAL A 166 -0.11 -0.43 -14.19
N LEU A 167 -0.84 -1.12 -15.06
CA LEU A 167 -1.85 -0.48 -15.91
C LEU A 167 -2.96 0.17 -15.07
N ALA A 168 -3.44 -0.52 -14.03
CA ALA A 168 -4.43 0.02 -13.11
C ALA A 168 -3.92 1.28 -12.39
N ALA A 169 -2.65 1.30 -11.96
CA ALA A 169 -2.04 2.48 -11.34
C ALA A 169 -1.97 3.67 -12.32
N VAL A 170 -1.60 3.43 -13.58
CA VAL A 170 -1.61 4.46 -14.64
C VAL A 170 -3.02 5.02 -14.84
N LEU A 171 -4.02 4.15 -14.94
CA LEU A 171 -5.42 4.53 -15.13
C LEU A 171 -5.97 5.33 -13.94
N VAL A 172 -5.64 4.93 -12.71
CA VAL A 172 -6.01 5.72 -11.51
C VAL A 172 -5.39 7.11 -11.58
N GLY A 173 -4.12 7.24 -11.97
CA GLY A 173 -3.48 8.54 -12.17
C GLY A 173 -4.25 9.43 -13.16
N VAL A 174 -4.74 8.84 -14.26
CA VAL A 174 -5.59 9.56 -15.24
C VAL A 174 -6.92 9.99 -14.64
N LEU A 175 -7.57 9.10 -13.88
CA LEU A 175 -8.89 9.37 -13.30
C LEU A 175 -8.86 10.42 -12.19
N VAL A 176 -7.78 10.47 -11.40
CA VAL A 176 -7.61 11.51 -10.36
C VAL A 176 -6.98 12.79 -10.92
N SER A 177 -6.66 12.81 -12.21
CA SER A 177 -6.08 13.97 -12.88
C SER A 177 -7.03 15.17 -12.80
N LYS A 178 -6.50 16.31 -12.40
CA LYS A 178 -7.14 17.59 -12.64
C LYS A 178 -6.32 18.30 -13.70
N ARG A 179 -6.97 18.82 -14.73
CA ARG A 179 -6.39 19.80 -15.66
C ARG A 179 -6.10 21.09 -14.88
N SER A 180 -5.12 21.01 -13.99
CA SER A 180 -4.54 22.20 -13.41
C SER A 180 -3.65 22.81 -14.47
N ARG A 181 -3.74 24.14 -14.67
CA ARG A 181 -2.69 24.84 -15.40
C ARG A 181 -1.40 24.45 -14.72
N VAL A 182 -0.49 23.83 -15.46
CA VAL A 182 0.89 23.59 -15.01
C VAL A 182 1.34 24.94 -14.45
N GLY A 183 1.51 25.02 -13.14
CA GLY A 183 1.94 26.25 -12.48
C GLY A 183 3.23 26.68 -13.17
N SER A 184 3.43 28.00 -13.28
CA SER A 184 4.66 28.59 -13.82
C SER A 184 5.86 27.78 -13.37
N PRO A 185 6.90 27.64 -14.20
CA PRO A 185 8.12 26.93 -13.81
C PRO A 185 8.55 27.43 -12.43
N ARG A 186 8.27 26.62 -11.38
CA ARG A 186 8.81 26.92 -10.07
C ARG A 186 10.32 26.95 -10.23
N GLU A 187 10.99 27.92 -9.63
CA GLU A 187 12.44 27.85 -9.46
C GLU A 187 12.72 26.50 -8.79
N ARG A 188 13.04 25.52 -9.62
CA ARG A 188 13.37 24.18 -9.16
C ARG A 188 14.67 24.31 -8.40
N SER A 189 14.61 24.29 -7.09
CA SER A 189 15.79 24.13 -6.27
C SER A 189 16.47 22.86 -6.77
N TYR A 190 17.53 23.03 -7.53
CA TYR A 190 18.35 21.93 -8.01
C TYR A 190 18.91 21.25 -6.77
N ILE A 191 18.43 20.03 -6.47
CA ILE A 191 19.04 19.22 -5.43
C ILE A 191 20.49 19.06 -5.86
N ALA A 192 21.41 19.67 -5.11
CA ALA A 192 22.84 19.53 -5.36
C ALA A 192 23.16 18.03 -5.33
N VAL A 193 23.79 17.52 -6.38
CA VAL A 193 24.19 16.11 -6.46
C VAL A 193 25.10 15.81 -5.28
N ALA A 194 24.64 14.98 -4.35
CA ALA A 194 25.39 14.64 -3.16
C ALA A 194 26.62 13.79 -3.53
N HIS A 195 27.75 14.03 -2.83
CA HIS A 195 28.92 13.17 -2.95
C HIS A 195 28.60 11.75 -2.49
N VAL A 196 29.13 10.73 -3.18
CA VAL A 196 28.91 9.29 -2.88
C VAL A 196 29.21 8.97 -1.42
N SER A 197 30.28 9.57 -0.86
CA SER A 197 30.69 9.36 0.54
C SER A 197 29.64 9.75 1.59
N LYS A 198 28.73 10.68 1.26
CA LYS A 198 27.60 11.07 2.12
C LYS A 198 26.33 10.36 1.71
N ALA A 199 26.04 10.27 0.41
CA ALA A 199 24.81 9.70 -0.12
C ALA A 199 24.60 8.23 0.28
N LEU A 200 25.67 7.42 0.25
CA LEU A 200 25.53 5.98 0.54
C LEU A 200 25.18 5.70 2.02
N PRO A 201 25.91 6.24 3.02
CA PRO A 201 25.52 6.05 4.42
C PRO A 201 24.11 6.55 4.74
N GLU A 202 23.76 7.74 4.22
CA GLU A 202 22.40 8.30 4.40
C GLU A 202 21.33 7.42 3.76
N ALA A 203 21.55 6.91 2.55
CA ALA A 203 20.62 6.02 1.88
C ALA A 203 20.43 4.70 2.64
N VAL A 204 21.52 4.10 3.18
CA VAL A 204 21.45 2.88 4.00
C VAL A 204 20.69 3.14 5.29
N GLU A 205 20.97 4.24 5.99
CA GLU A 205 20.28 4.60 7.23
C GLU A 205 18.77 4.83 7.00
N GLN A 206 18.42 5.57 5.96
CA GLN A 206 17.01 5.80 5.59
C GLN A 206 16.30 4.49 5.22
N ALA A 207 16.97 3.61 4.46
CA ALA A 207 16.47 2.30 4.11
C ALA A 207 16.23 1.42 5.36
N ALA A 208 17.18 1.40 6.30
CA ALA A 208 17.03 0.64 7.55
C ALA A 208 15.86 1.16 8.40
N ARG A 209 15.70 2.48 8.55
CA ARG A 209 14.56 3.09 9.25
C ARG A 209 13.22 2.75 8.58
N ALA A 210 13.15 2.84 7.26
CA ALA A 210 11.96 2.49 6.51
C ALA A 210 11.58 1.01 6.69
N LEU A 211 12.55 0.10 6.60
CA LEU A 211 12.35 -1.33 6.82
C LEU A 211 11.90 -1.66 8.23
N LEU A 212 12.49 -1.02 9.24
CA LEU A 212 12.07 -1.22 10.63
C LEU A 212 10.60 -0.82 10.82
N SER A 213 10.18 0.31 10.24
CA SER A 213 8.79 0.75 10.27
C SER A 213 7.85 -0.24 9.56
N VAL A 214 8.22 -0.69 8.35
CA VAL A 214 7.45 -1.69 7.59
C VAL A 214 7.30 -2.97 8.40
N SER A 215 8.42 -3.48 8.94
CA SER A 215 8.43 -4.72 9.74
C SER A 215 7.56 -4.61 11.00
N ALA A 216 7.60 -3.47 11.69
CA ALA A 216 6.75 -3.23 12.86
C ALA A 216 5.25 -3.32 12.51
N PHE A 217 4.82 -2.72 11.40
CA PHE A 217 3.43 -2.82 10.94
C PHE A 217 3.08 -4.24 10.51
N VAL A 218 3.95 -4.94 9.80
CA VAL A 218 3.71 -6.33 9.38
C VAL A 218 3.52 -7.21 10.61
N VAL A 219 4.39 -7.13 11.61
CA VAL A 219 4.27 -7.90 12.86
C VAL A 219 2.99 -7.54 13.60
N LEU A 220 2.69 -6.25 13.76
CA LEU A 220 1.45 -5.80 14.42
C LEU A 220 0.20 -6.37 13.75
N PHE A 221 0.12 -6.26 12.43
CA PHE A 221 -1.04 -6.76 11.69
C PHE A 221 -1.09 -8.29 11.59
N SER A 222 0.07 -8.99 11.59
CA SER A 222 0.12 -10.45 11.71
C SER A 222 -0.47 -10.92 13.04
N VAL A 223 -0.11 -10.27 14.15
CA VAL A 223 -0.67 -10.55 15.47
C VAL A 223 -2.18 -10.27 15.48
N LEU A 224 -2.60 -9.11 15.02
CA LEU A 224 -4.02 -8.73 14.98
C LEU A 224 -4.85 -9.72 14.16
N THR A 225 -4.43 -10.01 12.94
CA THR A 225 -5.11 -10.94 12.04
C THR A 225 -5.13 -12.36 12.61
N GLY A 226 -4.01 -12.79 13.17
CA GLY A 226 -3.88 -14.10 13.83
C GLY A 226 -4.81 -14.23 15.03
N LEU A 227 -4.85 -13.27 15.94
CA LEU A 227 -5.74 -13.28 17.10
C LEU A 227 -7.22 -13.23 16.70
N LEU A 228 -7.59 -12.39 15.72
CA LEU A 228 -8.97 -12.35 15.19
C LEU A 228 -9.37 -13.68 14.53
N THR A 229 -8.42 -14.40 13.95
CA THR A 229 -8.62 -15.74 13.42
C THR A 229 -8.76 -16.76 14.54
N HIS A 230 -7.90 -16.69 15.57
CA HIS A 230 -7.89 -17.61 16.71
C HIS A 230 -9.21 -17.57 17.49
N ILE A 231 -9.75 -16.39 17.77
CA ILE A 231 -11.05 -16.23 18.46
C ILE A 231 -12.27 -16.56 17.57
N GLY A 232 -12.05 -17.00 16.31
CA GLY A 232 -13.12 -17.38 15.39
C GLY A 232 -13.83 -16.21 14.70
N TYR A 233 -13.44 -14.94 14.93
CA TYR A 233 -14.12 -13.78 14.37
C TYR A 233 -13.95 -13.69 12.84
N LEU A 234 -12.73 -13.79 12.33
CA LEU A 234 -12.49 -13.79 10.87
C LEU A 234 -13.09 -15.03 10.19
N PRO A 235 -12.96 -16.25 10.71
CA PRO A 235 -13.65 -17.42 10.18
C PRO A 235 -15.17 -17.27 10.09
N ALA A 236 -15.82 -16.72 11.14
CA ALA A 236 -17.26 -16.49 11.14
C ALA A 236 -17.68 -15.48 10.07
N LEU A 237 -16.95 -14.35 9.96
CA LEU A 237 -17.19 -13.35 8.91
C LEU A 237 -16.99 -13.95 7.50
N ALA A 238 -15.96 -14.78 7.31
CA ALA A 238 -15.73 -15.46 6.05
C ALA A 238 -16.84 -16.43 5.69
N GLY A 239 -17.39 -17.15 6.69
CA GLY A 239 -18.53 -18.02 6.52
C GLY A 239 -19.79 -17.27 6.05
N THR A 240 -20.12 -16.14 6.70
CA THR A 240 -21.25 -15.31 6.28
C THR A 240 -21.04 -14.73 4.89
N LEU A 241 -19.85 -14.18 4.61
CA LEU A 241 -19.52 -13.63 3.30
C LEU A 241 -19.64 -14.71 2.20
N SER A 242 -19.14 -15.92 2.46
CA SER A 242 -19.23 -17.05 1.53
C SER A 242 -20.69 -17.44 1.27
N ALA A 243 -21.52 -17.50 2.31
CA ALA A 243 -22.94 -17.85 2.21
C ALA A 243 -23.73 -16.79 1.41
N ASP A 244 -23.47 -15.50 1.66
CA ASP A 244 -24.22 -14.40 1.07
C ASP A 244 -23.82 -14.13 -0.40
N THR A 245 -22.56 -14.37 -0.77
CA THR A 245 -22.01 -14.02 -2.09
C THR A 245 -21.78 -15.22 -3.01
N GLY A 246 -21.80 -16.45 -2.47
CA GLY A 246 -21.40 -17.65 -3.20
C GLY A 246 -19.89 -17.77 -3.44
N LEU A 247 -19.08 -16.89 -2.83
CA LEU A 247 -17.64 -16.96 -2.91
C LEU A 247 -17.12 -18.19 -2.19
N GLU A 248 -16.12 -18.88 -2.72
CA GLU A 248 -15.47 -19.99 -2.02
C GLU A 248 -14.95 -19.54 -0.64
N LEU A 249 -15.14 -20.35 0.39
CA LEU A 249 -14.77 -20.00 1.77
C LEU A 249 -13.29 -19.61 1.90
N THR A 250 -12.40 -20.29 1.18
CA THR A 250 -10.96 -19.97 1.14
C THR A 250 -10.71 -18.58 0.55
N ALA A 251 -11.41 -18.23 -0.53
CA ALA A 251 -11.33 -16.92 -1.16
C ALA A 251 -11.92 -15.81 -0.27
N ALA A 252 -13.04 -16.10 0.45
CA ALA A 252 -13.62 -15.18 1.42
C ALA A 252 -12.65 -14.90 2.59
N ARG A 253 -11.98 -15.94 3.11
CA ARG A 253 -10.93 -15.81 4.12
C ARG A 253 -9.77 -14.96 3.61
N ALA A 254 -9.27 -15.27 2.40
CA ALA A 254 -8.18 -14.53 1.78
C ALA A 254 -8.53 -13.05 1.57
N LEU A 255 -9.78 -12.76 1.17
CA LEU A 255 -10.26 -11.37 1.05
C LEU A 255 -10.19 -10.64 2.39
N LEU A 256 -10.81 -11.19 3.44
CA LEU A 256 -10.89 -10.54 4.74
C LEU A 256 -9.51 -10.35 5.39
N THR A 257 -8.65 -11.38 5.36
CA THR A 257 -7.29 -11.28 5.88
C THR A 257 -6.43 -10.34 5.06
N GLY A 258 -6.55 -10.36 3.73
CA GLY A 258 -5.80 -9.50 2.83
C GLY A 258 -6.22 -8.03 2.87
N LEU A 259 -7.48 -7.74 3.22
CA LEU A 259 -7.91 -6.36 3.52
C LEU A 259 -7.22 -5.81 4.76
N LEU A 260 -6.85 -6.64 5.71
CA LEU A 260 -6.08 -6.25 6.89
C LEU A 260 -4.58 -6.22 6.57
N GLU A 261 -4.04 -7.35 6.06
CA GLU A 261 -2.62 -7.52 5.79
C GLU A 261 -2.42 -8.41 4.55
N ILE A 262 -1.78 -7.86 3.55
CA ILE A 262 -1.64 -8.46 2.22
C ILE A 262 -0.89 -9.80 2.22
N GLY A 263 0.15 -9.96 3.07
CA GLY A 263 0.94 -11.20 3.16
C GLY A 263 0.10 -12.35 3.69
N SER A 264 -0.66 -12.13 4.76
CA SER A 264 -1.61 -13.09 5.33
C SER A 264 -2.72 -13.43 4.34
N GLY A 265 -3.24 -12.44 3.60
CA GLY A 265 -4.24 -12.66 2.57
C GLY A 265 -3.74 -13.56 1.45
N LEU A 266 -2.54 -13.29 0.92
CA LEU A 266 -1.90 -14.15 -0.08
C LEU A 266 -1.55 -15.54 0.49
N GLY A 267 -1.13 -15.60 1.75
CA GLY A 267 -0.89 -16.87 2.46
C GLY A 267 -2.13 -17.75 2.48
N ALA A 268 -3.32 -17.16 2.71
CA ALA A 268 -4.60 -17.85 2.70
C ALA A 268 -5.03 -18.33 1.30
N MET A 269 -4.45 -17.79 0.23
CA MET A 269 -4.70 -18.23 -1.16
C MET A 269 -3.82 -19.41 -1.59
N ARG A 270 -2.87 -19.86 -0.77
CA ARG A 270 -2.02 -21.01 -1.11
C ARG A 270 -2.87 -22.25 -1.37
N GLY A 271 -2.58 -22.95 -2.48
CA GLY A 271 -3.34 -24.12 -2.90
C GLY A 271 -4.56 -23.80 -3.77
N LEU A 272 -4.94 -22.54 -3.94
CA LEU A 272 -5.96 -22.17 -4.92
C LEU A 272 -5.38 -22.24 -6.34
N ALA A 273 -6.16 -22.80 -7.26
CA ALA A 273 -5.80 -22.81 -8.68
C ALA A 273 -5.78 -21.38 -9.25
N PRO A 274 -4.93 -21.09 -10.25
CA PRO A 274 -4.85 -19.77 -10.89
C PRO A 274 -6.04 -19.54 -11.85
N THR A 275 -7.27 -19.65 -11.34
CA THR A 275 -8.49 -19.32 -12.08
C THR A 275 -8.62 -17.82 -12.26
N GLY A 276 -9.39 -17.38 -13.25
CA GLY A 276 -9.65 -15.94 -13.45
C GLY A 276 -10.19 -15.24 -12.20
N GLY A 277 -11.06 -15.90 -11.42
CA GLY A 277 -11.60 -15.36 -10.16
C GLY A 277 -10.54 -15.23 -9.07
N ASN A 278 -9.72 -16.27 -8.85
CA ASN A 278 -8.66 -16.24 -7.84
C ASN A 278 -7.55 -15.25 -8.19
N LEU A 279 -7.20 -15.14 -9.48
CA LEU A 279 -6.24 -14.14 -9.96
C LEU A 279 -6.81 -12.72 -9.84
N ALA A 280 -8.10 -12.51 -10.11
CA ALA A 280 -8.76 -11.21 -9.92
C ALA A 280 -8.77 -10.80 -8.44
N LEU A 281 -9.06 -11.74 -7.53
CA LEU A 281 -8.97 -11.51 -6.09
C LEU A 281 -7.54 -11.12 -5.67
N ALA A 282 -6.54 -11.87 -6.15
CA ALA A 282 -5.13 -11.54 -5.89
C ALA A 282 -4.75 -10.16 -6.46
N ALA A 283 -5.18 -9.83 -7.67
CA ALA A 283 -4.95 -8.52 -8.29
C ALA A 283 -5.56 -7.39 -7.48
N PHE A 284 -6.78 -7.59 -6.95
CA PHE A 284 -7.43 -6.64 -6.05
C PHE A 284 -6.60 -6.42 -4.78
N LEU A 285 -6.29 -7.49 -4.05
CA LEU A 285 -5.56 -7.43 -2.78
C LEU A 285 -4.16 -6.81 -2.94
N LEU A 286 -3.43 -7.22 -3.97
CA LEU A 286 -2.10 -6.72 -4.29
C LEU A 286 -2.11 -5.22 -4.65
N SER A 287 -3.18 -4.75 -5.30
CA SER A 287 -3.29 -3.35 -5.71
C SER A 287 -3.87 -2.46 -4.61
N PHE A 288 -4.72 -3.00 -3.75
CA PHE A 288 -5.23 -2.33 -2.56
C PHE A 288 -4.16 -2.20 -1.48
N GLY A 289 -3.38 -3.26 -1.22
CA GLY A 289 -2.27 -3.29 -0.27
C GLY A 289 -2.65 -3.62 1.18
N GLY A 290 -3.93 -3.52 1.55
CA GLY A 290 -4.42 -3.75 2.91
C GLY A 290 -4.25 -2.56 3.86
N LEU A 291 -4.89 -2.64 5.02
CA LEU A 291 -4.83 -1.61 6.05
C LEU A 291 -3.42 -1.45 6.64
N ALA A 292 -2.63 -2.53 6.72
CA ALA A 292 -1.24 -2.49 7.18
C ALA A 292 -0.41 -1.53 6.33
N VAL A 293 -0.50 -1.61 5.00
CA VAL A 293 0.22 -0.72 4.08
C VAL A 293 -0.32 0.72 4.14
N TRP A 294 -1.63 0.89 4.34
CA TRP A 294 -2.19 2.22 4.58
C TRP A 294 -1.60 2.87 5.84
N CYS A 295 -1.53 2.14 6.95
CA CYS A 295 -0.89 2.63 8.18
C CYS A 295 0.60 2.94 7.99
N GLN A 296 1.34 2.09 7.26
CA GLN A 296 2.73 2.35 6.86
C GLN A 296 2.84 3.67 6.06
N THR A 297 1.92 3.87 5.13
CA THR A 297 1.85 5.10 4.32
C THR A 297 1.64 6.32 5.20
N LEU A 298 0.67 6.29 6.14
CA LEU A 298 0.47 7.37 7.11
C LEU A 298 1.73 7.65 7.94
N GLY A 299 2.47 6.60 8.32
CA GLY A 299 3.76 6.72 9.01
C GLY A 299 4.77 7.52 8.20
N VAL A 300 4.94 7.25 6.90
CA VAL A 300 5.88 8.00 6.05
C VAL A 300 5.40 9.40 5.70
N LEU A 301 4.10 9.68 5.78
CA LEU A 301 3.53 11.02 5.55
C LEU A 301 3.64 11.93 6.79
N SER A 302 3.90 11.40 7.99
CA SER A 302 3.94 12.16 9.24
C SER A 302 4.98 13.29 9.25
N GLY A 303 6.00 13.23 8.39
CA GLY A 303 7.01 14.28 8.19
C GLY A 303 6.62 15.37 7.18
N SER A 304 5.41 15.34 6.62
CA SER A 304 4.93 16.30 5.62
C SER A 304 3.53 16.84 5.97
N ASP A 305 3.04 17.81 5.20
CA ASP A 305 1.68 18.35 5.35
C ASP A 305 0.62 17.55 4.54
N LEU A 306 1.01 16.38 4.02
CA LEU A 306 0.12 15.49 3.27
C LEU A 306 -0.74 14.67 4.24
N THR A 307 -2.02 14.49 3.89
CA THR A 307 -3.00 13.75 4.70
C THR A 307 -3.34 12.37 4.14
N GLY A 308 -2.96 12.10 2.89
CA GLY A 308 -3.29 10.86 2.20
C GLY A 308 -4.77 10.73 1.83
N ARG A 309 -5.51 11.85 1.69
CA ARG A 309 -6.96 11.84 1.41
C ARG A 309 -7.36 11.09 0.12
N TYR A 310 -6.50 11.08 -0.89
CA TYR A 310 -6.72 10.35 -2.14
C TYR A 310 -6.11 8.96 -2.13
N TYR A 311 -5.32 8.59 -1.10
CA TYR A 311 -4.64 7.31 -1.04
C TYR A 311 -5.63 6.14 -1.02
N LEU A 312 -6.46 6.06 0.03
CA LEU A 312 -7.38 4.93 0.20
C LEU A 312 -8.40 4.80 -0.94
N PRO A 313 -9.10 5.87 -1.38
CA PRO A 313 -9.97 5.79 -2.56
C PRO A 313 -9.22 5.38 -3.83
N GLY A 314 -8.00 5.89 -4.04
CA GLY A 314 -7.16 5.53 -5.17
C GLY A 314 -6.76 4.07 -5.17
N LYS A 315 -6.43 3.51 -4.00
CA LYS A 315 -6.06 2.09 -3.86
C LYS A 315 -7.25 1.15 -4.05
N LEU A 316 -8.42 1.50 -3.55
CA LEU A 316 -9.65 0.75 -3.81
C LEU A 316 -9.98 0.73 -5.31
N LEU A 317 -9.89 1.89 -5.96
CA LEU A 317 -10.11 2.01 -7.39
C LEU A 317 -9.07 1.22 -8.19
N GLN A 318 -7.78 1.29 -7.81
CA GLN A 318 -6.71 0.51 -8.43
C GLN A 318 -6.96 -0.98 -8.30
N GLY A 319 -7.36 -1.44 -7.10
CA GLY A 319 -7.72 -2.83 -6.85
C GLY A 319 -8.86 -3.30 -7.74
N ALA A 320 -9.94 -2.51 -7.83
CA ALA A 320 -11.09 -2.82 -8.67
C ALA A 320 -10.72 -2.89 -10.17
N ILE A 321 -9.94 -1.92 -10.66
CA ILE A 321 -9.47 -1.91 -12.07
C ILE A 321 -8.55 -3.10 -12.34
N ALA A 322 -7.58 -3.39 -11.46
CA ALA A 322 -6.67 -4.52 -11.63
C ALA A 322 -7.42 -5.87 -11.65
N ALA A 323 -8.38 -6.05 -10.76
CA ALA A 323 -9.24 -7.24 -10.74
C ALA A 323 -10.05 -7.38 -12.03
N ALA A 324 -10.64 -6.29 -12.52
CA ALA A 324 -11.40 -6.29 -13.78
C ALA A 324 -10.50 -6.64 -14.97
N LEU A 325 -9.30 -6.04 -15.07
CA LEU A 325 -8.34 -6.33 -16.14
C LEU A 325 -7.94 -7.81 -16.17
N VAL A 326 -7.64 -8.39 -15.00
CA VAL A 326 -7.30 -9.82 -14.88
C VAL A 326 -8.51 -10.70 -15.22
N GLY A 327 -9.70 -10.34 -14.73
CA GLY A 327 -10.93 -11.08 -15.03
C GLY A 327 -11.27 -11.12 -16.52
N MET A 328 -10.94 -10.05 -17.28
CA MET A 328 -11.14 -10.00 -18.75
C MET A 328 -10.17 -10.90 -19.51
N VAL A 329 -8.94 -11.06 -19.03
CA VAL A 329 -7.91 -11.91 -19.68
C VAL A 329 -8.20 -13.38 -19.43
N GLY A 330 -8.81 -13.73 -18.30
CA GLY A 330 -9.08 -15.11 -17.91
C GLY A 330 -7.86 -15.83 -17.32
N THR A 331 -7.85 -17.15 -17.44
CA THR A 331 -6.72 -18.00 -16.98
C THR A 331 -5.57 -17.94 -17.97
N PRO A 332 -4.32 -17.65 -17.53
CA PRO A 332 -3.14 -17.59 -18.40
C PRO A 332 -2.60 -18.95 -18.80
#